data_ffaa6bb73c9f25b5b95ee170b186a26d
#
_entry.id   ffaa6bb73c9f25b5b95ee170b186a26d
#
_cell.length_a   1.000
_cell.length_b   1.000
_cell.length_c   1.000
_cell.angle_alpha   90.00
_cell.angle_beta   90.00
_cell.angle_gamma   90.00
#
_symmetry.space_group_name_H-M   'P 1'
#
loop_
_entity.id
_entity.type
_entity.pdbx_description
1 polymer ?
#
loop_
_entity_poly.entity_id
_entity_poly.type
_entity_poly.pdbx_seq_one_letter_code
_entity_poly.pdbx_strand_id
1 'polypeptide(L)'
;MVDVSAKETTSRQAIASAKVLLNAETLETLKTQTNPKGNPLEIARIAGIMAAKKCSELIPLCHQINLSKADVRAELTNYGVYLEAEAKTNSNTGVEMEALTAVFGAGLSIFGICEDAAEDNGITEIQLELK
;
A
#
# COMPACT_ATOMS: atom_id res chain seq x y z
N MET A 1 -6.02 -17.22 -15.98
CA MET A 1 -5.68 -15.83 -16.36
C MET A 1 -6.15 -15.55 -17.77
N VAL A 2 -6.52 -14.33 -18.03
CA VAL A 2 -6.93 -13.90 -19.36
C VAL A 2 -5.69 -13.63 -20.21
N ASP A 3 -5.72 -14.09 -21.47
CA ASP A 3 -4.65 -13.80 -22.42
C ASP A 3 -4.76 -12.35 -22.88
N VAL A 4 -3.72 -11.55 -22.67
CA VAL A 4 -3.67 -10.13 -23.03
C VAL A 4 -2.64 -9.84 -24.12
N SER A 5 -2.08 -10.88 -24.72
CA SER A 5 -0.99 -10.72 -25.71
C SER A 5 -1.39 -9.91 -26.94
N ALA A 6 -2.69 -9.87 -27.28
CA ALA A 6 -3.20 -9.13 -28.44
C ALA A 6 -3.38 -7.62 -28.17
N LYS A 7 -3.32 -7.18 -26.92
CA LYS A 7 -3.50 -5.77 -26.59
C LYS A 7 -2.22 -4.99 -26.84
N GLU A 8 -2.39 -3.74 -27.28
CA GLU A 8 -1.26 -2.84 -27.43
C GLU A 8 -0.65 -2.48 -26.08
N THR A 9 0.66 -2.33 -26.06
CA THR A 9 1.38 -1.83 -24.89
C THR A 9 1.15 -0.33 -24.77
N THR A 10 0.65 0.10 -23.60
CA THR A 10 0.41 1.51 -23.31
C THR A 10 0.90 1.83 -21.89
N SER A 11 1.12 3.12 -21.63
CA SER A 11 1.41 3.57 -20.28
C SER A 11 0.15 3.44 -19.42
N ARG A 12 0.27 2.75 -18.30
CA ARG A 12 -0.82 2.50 -17.37
C ARG A 12 -0.45 3.00 -15.99
N GLN A 13 -1.43 3.54 -15.29
CA GLN A 13 -1.25 4.07 -13.95
C GLN A 13 -2.46 3.71 -13.09
N ALA A 14 -2.21 3.42 -11.83
CA ALA A 14 -3.27 3.27 -10.84
C ALA A 14 -2.82 3.92 -9.53
N ILE A 15 -3.76 4.52 -8.84
CA ILE A 15 -3.55 5.09 -7.52
C ILE A 15 -4.59 4.45 -6.60
N ALA A 16 -4.14 3.96 -5.45
CA ALA A 16 -5.00 3.39 -4.44
C ALA A 16 -4.77 4.13 -3.12
N SER A 17 -5.76 4.09 -2.27
CA SER A 17 -5.66 4.71 -0.95
C SER A 17 -6.23 3.78 0.12
N ALA A 18 -5.83 4.03 1.37
CA ALA A 18 -6.36 3.33 2.53
C ALA A 18 -6.16 4.20 3.76
N LYS A 19 -6.92 3.89 4.81
CA LYS A 19 -6.77 4.55 6.10
C LYS A 19 -6.42 3.50 7.14
N VAL A 20 -5.43 3.80 7.97
CA VAL A 20 -5.11 3.00 9.15
C VAL A 20 -5.68 3.75 10.35
N LEU A 21 -6.64 3.15 11.01
CA LEU A 21 -7.27 3.74 12.18
C LEU A 21 -6.49 3.33 13.42
N LEU A 22 -6.06 4.30 14.18
CA LEU A 22 -5.29 4.08 15.41
C LEU A 22 -5.98 4.80 16.55
N ASN A 23 -6.00 4.18 17.73
CA ASN A 23 -6.55 4.86 18.90
C ASN A 23 -5.64 6.03 19.29
N ALA A 24 -6.16 6.92 20.14
CA ALA A 24 -5.45 8.15 20.51
C ALA A 24 -4.09 7.87 21.15
N GLU A 25 -4.00 6.85 21.98
CA GLU A 25 -2.76 6.49 22.65
C GLU A 25 -1.71 5.99 21.66
N THR A 26 -2.09 5.10 20.76
CA THR A 26 -1.18 4.58 19.74
C THR A 26 -0.72 5.68 18.81
N LEU A 27 -1.64 6.56 18.40
CA LEU A 27 -1.33 7.66 17.50
C LEU A 27 -0.35 8.63 18.16
N GLU A 28 -0.54 8.95 19.44
CA GLU A 28 0.37 9.83 20.15
C GLU A 28 1.77 9.22 20.27
N THR A 29 1.86 7.94 20.55
CA THR A 29 3.13 7.21 20.58
C THR A 29 3.83 7.26 19.22
N LEU A 30 3.09 7.10 18.13
CA LEU A 30 3.64 7.18 16.79
C LEU A 30 4.20 8.57 16.48
N LYS A 31 3.55 9.61 16.98
CA LYS A 31 3.97 11.00 16.76
C LYS A 31 5.18 11.43 17.58
N THR A 32 5.28 10.95 18.80
CA THR A 32 6.17 11.56 19.80
C THR A 32 7.37 10.71 20.19
N GLN A 33 7.32 9.41 19.98
CA GLN A 33 8.37 8.50 20.42
C GLN A 33 9.15 7.92 19.26
N THR A 34 10.46 7.76 19.48
CA THR A 34 11.29 7.01 18.54
C THR A 34 10.99 5.54 18.72
N ASN A 35 10.51 4.92 17.65
CA ASN A 35 10.24 3.48 17.67
C ASN A 35 11.56 2.73 17.53
N PRO A 36 11.87 1.77 18.42
CA PRO A 36 13.11 1.01 18.30
C PRO A 36 13.22 0.17 17.03
N LYS A 37 12.10 -0.08 16.34
CA LYS A 37 12.08 -0.78 15.06
C LYS A 37 12.36 0.15 13.88
N GLY A 38 12.53 1.45 14.10
CA GLY A 38 12.80 2.46 13.10
C GLY A 38 11.60 3.38 12.85
N ASN A 39 11.67 4.18 11.79
CA ASN A 39 10.59 5.09 11.42
C ASN A 39 9.41 4.30 10.85
N PRO A 40 8.27 4.23 11.53
CA PRO A 40 7.14 3.40 11.09
C PRO A 40 6.59 3.79 9.71
N LEU A 41 6.54 5.06 9.40
CA LEU A 41 6.00 5.51 8.12
C LEU A 41 6.93 5.16 6.97
N GLU A 42 8.24 5.29 7.16
CA GLU A 42 9.21 4.93 6.14
C GLU A 42 9.28 3.41 5.93
N ILE A 43 9.21 2.64 7.01
CA ILE A 43 9.16 1.18 6.91
C ILE A 43 7.89 0.75 6.16
N ALA A 44 6.76 1.38 6.45
CA ALA A 44 5.50 1.09 5.77
C ALA A 44 5.59 1.41 4.27
N ARG A 45 6.23 2.52 3.92
CA ARG A 45 6.45 2.89 2.53
C ARG A 45 7.20 1.80 1.78
N ILE A 46 8.31 1.34 2.36
CA ILE A 46 9.14 0.28 1.77
C ILE A 46 8.34 -1.03 1.66
N ALA A 47 7.61 -1.39 2.72
CA ALA A 47 6.80 -2.62 2.71
C ALA A 47 5.74 -2.59 1.61
N GLY A 48 5.11 -1.44 1.40
CA GLY A 48 4.13 -1.29 0.33
C GLY A 48 4.75 -1.42 -1.06
N ILE A 49 5.91 -0.83 -1.28
CA ILE A 49 6.63 -0.96 -2.54
C ILE A 49 6.99 -2.42 -2.80
N MET A 50 7.50 -3.12 -1.79
CA MET A 50 7.82 -4.53 -1.90
C MET A 50 6.59 -5.38 -2.22
N ALA A 51 5.47 -5.08 -1.57
CA ALA A 51 4.21 -5.79 -1.81
C ALA A 51 3.74 -5.61 -3.26
N ALA A 52 3.82 -4.39 -3.78
CA ALA A 52 3.45 -4.12 -5.18
C ALA A 52 4.26 -4.99 -6.14
N LYS A 53 5.56 -5.13 -5.89
CA LYS A 53 6.45 -5.92 -6.73
C LYS A 53 6.19 -7.42 -6.64
N LYS A 54 5.54 -7.88 -5.59
CA LYS A 54 5.22 -9.30 -5.36
C LYS A 54 3.75 -9.61 -5.56
N CYS A 55 3.00 -8.71 -6.16
CA CYS A 55 1.56 -8.85 -6.32
C CYS A 55 1.18 -10.17 -7.00
N SER A 56 1.87 -10.55 -8.07
CA SER A 56 1.56 -11.79 -8.80
C SER A 56 1.82 -13.05 -7.96
N GLU A 57 2.67 -12.97 -6.96
CA GLU A 57 2.94 -14.08 -6.05
C GLU A 57 1.89 -14.19 -4.95
N LEU A 58 1.22 -13.08 -4.64
CA LEU A 58 0.27 -12.99 -3.53
C LEU A 58 -1.18 -13.17 -3.98
N ILE A 59 -1.50 -12.68 -5.16
CA ILE A 59 -2.87 -12.62 -5.67
C ILE A 59 -3.01 -13.60 -6.82
N PRO A 60 -3.87 -14.62 -6.70
CA PRO A 60 -4.10 -15.55 -7.80
C PRO A 60 -4.61 -14.83 -9.04
N LEU A 61 -4.21 -15.33 -10.21
CA LEU A 61 -4.66 -14.86 -11.51
C LEU A 61 -4.16 -13.46 -11.89
N CYS A 62 -3.21 -12.89 -11.12
CA CYS A 62 -2.54 -11.66 -11.52
C CYS A 62 -1.35 -11.97 -12.41
N HIS A 63 -1.19 -11.17 -13.46
CA HIS A 63 -0.02 -11.25 -14.34
C HIS A 63 1.21 -10.69 -13.66
N GLN A 64 2.36 -11.28 -13.95
CA GLN A 64 3.65 -10.67 -13.62
C GLN A 64 3.82 -9.42 -14.48
N ILE A 65 3.98 -8.26 -13.86
CA ILE A 65 4.10 -6.98 -14.57
C ILE A 65 5.37 -6.28 -14.14
N ASN A 66 6.11 -5.76 -15.10
CA ASN A 66 7.27 -4.92 -14.83
C ASN A 66 6.80 -3.50 -14.52
N LEU A 67 6.96 -3.09 -13.29
CA LEU A 67 6.57 -1.75 -12.87
C LEU A 67 7.64 -0.74 -13.23
N SER A 68 7.24 0.36 -13.88
CA SER A 68 8.13 1.48 -14.12
C SER A 68 8.20 2.42 -12.92
N LYS A 69 7.17 2.36 -12.05
CA LYS A 69 7.14 3.11 -10.81
C LYS A 69 6.25 2.38 -9.81
N ALA A 70 6.70 2.33 -8.57
CA ALA A 70 5.89 1.93 -7.43
C ALA A 70 6.29 2.80 -6.25
N ASP A 71 5.36 3.54 -5.70
CA ASP A 71 5.64 4.41 -4.57
C ASP A 71 4.46 4.44 -3.61
N VAL A 72 4.74 4.76 -2.36
CA VAL A 72 3.75 4.86 -1.29
C VAL A 72 4.01 6.13 -0.51
N ARG A 73 2.94 6.85 -0.23
CA ARG A 73 2.97 8.03 0.62
C ARG A 73 2.17 7.73 1.87
N ALA A 74 2.73 8.05 3.02
CA ALA A 74 2.10 7.85 4.32
C ALA A 74 2.08 9.16 5.08
N GLU A 75 0.92 9.55 5.58
CA GLU A 75 0.74 10.81 6.32
C GLU A 75 0.05 10.56 7.64
N LEU A 76 0.57 11.15 8.70
CA LEU A 76 -0.12 11.18 9.99
C LEU A 76 -1.35 12.08 9.90
N THR A 77 -2.45 11.60 10.45
CA THR A 77 -3.71 12.32 10.50
C THR A 77 -4.27 12.29 11.91
N ASN A 78 -5.43 12.90 12.13
CA ASN A 78 -6.08 12.87 13.43
C ASN A 78 -6.72 11.52 13.77
N TYR A 79 -6.84 10.62 12.79
CA TYR A 79 -7.42 9.28 13.02
C TYR A 79 -6.36 8.16 12.97
N GLY A 80 -5.14 8.47 12.53
CA GLY A 80 -4.09 7.48 12.35
C GLY A 80 -3.19 7.83 11.17
N VAL A 81 -3.21 7.01 10.13
CA VAL A 81 -2.35 7.21 8.96
C VAL A 81 -3.19 7.11 7.68
N TYR A 82 -3.02 8.08 6.81
CA TYR A 82 -3.54 8.01 5.44
C TYR A 82 -2.46 7.46 4.53
N LEU A 83 -2.82 6.48 3.72
CA LEU A 83 -1.89 5.83 2.79
C LEU A 83 -2.37 6.04 1.36
N GLU A 84 -1.43 6.32 0.48
CA GLU A 84 -1.69 6.41 -0.95
C GLU A 84 -0.55 5.74 -1.70
N ALA A 85 -0.88 4.87 -2.64
CA ALA A 85 0.11 4.17 -3.45
C ALA A 85 -0.11 4.46 -4.91
N GLU A 86 0.99 4.60 -5.64
CA GLU A 86 0.96 4.77 -7.09
C GLU A 86 1.75 3.66 -7.74
N ALA A 87 1.19 3.05 -8.78
CA ALA A 87 1.88 2.07 -9.61
C ALA A 87 1.76 2.48 -11.06
N LYS A 88 2.86 2.34 -11.80
CA LYS A 88 2.90 2.61 -13.24
C LYS A 88 3.60 1.48 -13.97
N THR A 89 3.18 1.23 -15.18
CA THR A 89 3.82 0.27 -16.07
C THR A 89 3.62 0.67 -17.51
N ASN A 90 4.47 0.15 -18.39
CA ASN A 90 4.26 0.16 -19.83
C ASN A 90 3.94 -1.27 -20.21
N SER A 91 2.65 -1.61 -20.23
CA SER A 91 2.19 -2.97 -20.39
C SER A 91 0.85 -3.01 -21.12
N ASN A 92 0.41 -4.20 -21.46
CA ASN A 92 -0.89 -4.43 -22.08
C ASN A 92 -1.99 -4.74 -21.06
N THR A 93 -1.71 -4.55 -19.77
CA THR A 93 -2.71 -4.72 -18.69
C THR A 93 -2.52 -3.63 -17.65
N GLY A 94 -3.55 -3.42 -16.83
CA GLY A 94 -3.52 -2.40 -15.79
C GLY A 94 -2.73 -2.82 -14.56
N VAL A 95 -2.57 -1.89 -13.64
CA VAL A 95 -1.78 -2.05 -12.41
C VAL A 95 -2.62 -1.79 -11.15
N GLU A 96 -3.93 -1.98 -11.24
CA GLU A 96 -4.84 -1.76 -10.12
C GLU A 96 -4.50 -2.65 -8.93
N MET A 97 -4.22 -3.92 -9.18
CA MET A 97 -3.91 -4.87 -8.11
C MET A 97 -2.60 -4.54 -7.42
N GLU A 98 -1.62 -4.07 -8.18
CA GLU A 98 -0.33 -3.65 -7.62
C GLU A 98 -0.50 -2.46 -6.69
N ALA A 99 -1.30 -1.48 -7.09
CA ALA A 99 -1.56 -0.31 -6.25
C ALA A 99 -2.33 -0.68 -4.98
N LEU A 100 -3.37 -1.51 -5.10
CA LEU A 100 -4.14 -1.98 -3.95
C LEU A 100 -3.29 -2.82 -3.00
N THR A 101 -2.47 -3.72 -3.54
CA THR A 101 -1.58 -4.56 -2.75
C THR A 101 -0.57 -3.70 -1.99
N ALA A 102 -0.09 -2.63 -2.62
CA ALA A 102 0.85 -1.69 -1.98
C ALA A 102 0.24 -1.03 -0.73
N VAL A 103 -0.98 -0.49 -0.82
CA VAL A 103 -1.58 0.15 0.35
C VAL A 103 -1.89 -0.87 1.44
N PHE A 104 -2.26 -2.08 1.06
CA PHE A 104 -2.47 -3.16 2.01
C PHE A 104 -1.20 -3.53 2.75
N GLY A 105 -0.10 -3.73 2.02
CA GLY A 105 1.21 -4.06 2.61
C GLY A 105 1.71 -2.96 3.54
N ALA A 106 1.56 -1.71 3.12
CA ALA A 106 1.93 -0.57 3.96
C ALA A 106 1.08 -0.51 5.23
N GLY A 107 -0.22 -0.71 5.12
CA GLY A 107 -1.14 -0.70 6.25
C GLY A 107 -0.82 -1.81 7.26
N LEU A 108 -0.57 -3.02 6.77
CA LEU A 108 -0.21 -4.14 7.62
C LEU A 108 1.11 -3.87 8.34
N SER A 109 2.06 -3.23 7.68
CA SER A 109 3.35 -2.88 8.30
C SER A 109 3.16 -1.91 9.46
N ILE A 110 2.34 -0.88 9.29
CA ILE A 110 2.02 0.07 10.37
C ILE A 110 1.36 -0.65 11.54
N PHE A 111 0.35 -1.48 11.23
CA PHE A 111 -0.37 -2.22 12.23
C PHE A 111 0.56 -3.13 13.04
N GLY A 112 1.49 -3.82 12.35
CA GLY A 112 2.45 -4.72 13.00
C GLY A 112 3.48 -3.99 13.85
N ILE A 113 3.91 -2.78 13.45
CA ILE A 113 4.86 -2.00 14.23
C ILE A 113 4.20 -1.43 15.49
N CYS A 114 2.92 -1.09 15.41
CA CYS A 114 2.12 -0.62 16.54
C CYS A 114 1.60 -1.85 17.31
N GLU A 115 2.51 -2.57 17.96
CA GLU A 115 2.23 -3.86 18.60
C GLU A 115 1.16 -3.83 19.69
N ASP A 116 0.95 -2.68 20.29
CA ASP A 116 -0.08 -2.50 21.31
C ASP A 116 -1.43 -2.18 20.67
N ALA A 117 -1.66 -2.73 19.48
CA ALA A 117 -2.87 -2.49 18.73
C ALA A 117 -4.09 -2.84 19.58
N ALA A 118 -4.93 -1.84 19.83
CA ALA A 118 -6.18 -2.03 20.53
C ALA A 118 -7.22 -2.56 19.54
N GLU A 119 -8.32 -3.05 20.07
CA GLU A 119 -9.41 -3.61 19.25
C GLU A 119 -10.00 -2.63 18.26
N ASP A 120 -9.88 -1.32 18.54
CA ASP A 120 -10.39 -0.27 17.67
C ASP A 120 -9.39 0.21 16.60
N ASN A 121 -8.20 -0.38 16.54
CA ASN A 121 -7.27 -0.14 15.43
C ASN A 121 -7.69 -0.99 14.23
N GLY A 122 -7.46 -0.48 13.03
CA GLY A 122 -7.83 -1.24 11.83
C GLY A 122 -7.38 -0.56 10.55
N ILE A 123 -7.59 -1.26 9.44
CA ILE A 123 -7.33 -0.75 8.09
C ILE A 123 -8.69 -0.69 7.40
N THR A 124 -9.02 0.46 6.82
CA THR A 124 -10.32 0.67 6.20
C THR A 124 -10.22 1.55 4.95
N GLU A 125 -11.34 1.64 4.23
CA GLU A 125 -11.48 2.48 3.05
C GLU A 125 -10.39 2.24 2.03
N ILE A 126 -10.10 0.96 1.77
CA ILE A 126 -9.15 0.54 0.74
C ILE A 126 -9.86 0.67 -0.61
N GLN A 127 -9.35 1.54 -1.46
CA GLN A 127 -10.04 1.84 -2.70
C GLN A 127 -9.10 2.36 -3.79
N LEU A 128 -9.53 2.19 -5.03
CA LEU A 128 -8.86 2.80 -6.16
C LEU A 128 -9.32 4.25 -6.30
N GLU A 129 -8.35 5.15 -6.47
CA GLU A 129 -8.62 6.57 -6.72
C GLU A 129 -8.50 6.89 -8.20
N LEU A 130 -7.58 6.22 -8.90
CA LEU A 130 -7.30 6.44 -10.31
C LEU A 130 -6.84 5.13 -10.95
N LYS A 131 -7.34 4.87 -12.13
CA LYS A 131 -6.92 3.72 -12.94
C LYS A 131 -6.16 4.17 -14.18
#